data_cbf0e947caae1ff05f3eb0565e223542
#
_entry.id   cbf0e947caae1ff05f3eb0565e223542
#
_cell.length_a   1.000
_cell.length_b   1.000
_cell.length_c   1.000
_cell.angle_alpha   90.00
_cell.angle_beta   90.00
_cell.angle_gamma   90.00
#
_symmetry.space_group_name_H-M   'P 1'
#
loop_
_entity.id
_entity.type
_entity.pdbx_description
1 polymer ?
#
loop_
_entity_poly.entity_id
_entity_poly.type
_entity_poly.pdbx_seq_one_letter_code
_entity_poly.pdbx_strand_id
1 'polypeptide(L)'
;MVTSLHHVNVTVPRELEAATKHFYGEVLGLKQVPKPATARQSGAWYQIGENQLHLSVEDEERGPLSSRHVCFHVSDLVEAENKFRDAGVEINSDARPIAGTLRFYVRDPGGNQLEIVQAK
;
A
#
# COMPACT_ATOMS: atom_id res chain seq x y z
N MET A 1 23.44 3.77 -14.42
CA MET A 1 22.09 4.37 -14.58
C MET A 1 21.04 3.48 -13.96
N VAL A 2 19.86 4.04 -13.74
CA VAL A 2 18.74 3.30 -13.14
C VAL A 2 18.31 2.19 -14.08
N THR A 3 18.10 0.98 -13.55
CA THR A 3 17.65 -0.20 -14.33
C THR A 3 16.27 -0.69 -13.90
N SER A 4 15.88 -0.48 -12.67
CA SER A 4 14.58 -0.95 -12.15
C SER A 4 14.27 -0.29 -10.81
N LEU A 5 13.04 -0.51 -10.35
CA LEU A 5 12.63 -0.14 -9.00
C LEU A 5 12.80 -1.36 -8.09
N HIS A 6 13.55 -1.24 -7.01
CA HIS A 6 13.78 -2.33 -6.05
C HIS A 6 12.66 -2.42 -5.03
N HIS A 7 12.35 -1.33 -4.37
CA HIS A 7 11.27 -1.27 -3.40
C HIS A 7 10.75 0.15 -3.23
N VAL A 8 9.56 0.25 -2.63
CA VAL A 8 9.00 1.50 -2.13
C VAL A 8 8.89 1.40 -0.62
N ASN A 9 9.04 2.52 0.07
CA ASN A 9 8.91 2.57 1.52
C ASN A 9 7.76 3.50 1.88
N VAL A 10 6.83 3.00 2.70
CA VAL A 10 5.75 3.79 3.27
C VAL A 10 5.94 3.86 4.78
N THR A 11 5.42 4.90 5.39
CA THR A 11 5.62 5.13 6.82
C THR A 11 4.30 5.11 7.57
N VAL A 12 4.37 4.79 8.86
CA VAL A 12 3.21 4.73 9.74
C VAL A 12 3.61 5.15 11.15
N PRO A 13 2.74 5.89 11.88
CA PRO A 13 2.99 6.14 13.29
C PRO A 13 2.97 4.83 14.08
N ARG A 14 3.71 4.79 15.19
CA ARG A 14 3.85 3.59 16.01
C ARG A 14 2.52 2.98 16.44
N GLU A 15 1.57 3.83 16.83
CA GLU A 15 0.26 3.38 17.31
C GLU A 15 -0.59 2.72 16.21
N LEU A 16 -0.25 2.92 14.94
CA LEU A 16 -0.96 2.33 13.80
C LEU A 16 -0.16 1.21 13.12
N GLU A 17 0.98 0.82 13.67
CA GLU A 17 1.84 -0.21 13.07
C GLU A 17 1.12 -1.54 12.92
N ALA A 18 0.46 -2.03 13.96
CA ALA A 18 -0.24 -3.32 13.91
C ALA A 18 -1.38 -3.31 12.88
N ALA A 19 -2.18 -2.24 12.85
CA ALA A 19 -3.26 -2.11 11.89
C ALA A 19 -2.75 -2.05 10.45
N THR A 20 -1.60 -1.41 10.24
CA THR A 20 -1.02 -1.27 8.90
C THR A 20 -0.41 -2.58 8.43
N LYS A 21 0.23 -3.34 9.32
CA LYS A 21 0.70 -4.70 8.99
C LYS A 21 -0.46 -5.61 8.61
N HIS A 22 -1.57 -5.53 9.33
CA HIS A 22 -2.78 -6.29 8.99
C HIS A 22 -3.29 -5.89 7.60
N PHE A 23 -3.30 -4.60 7.31
CA PHE A 23 -3.74 -4.09 6.01
C PHE A 23 -2.92 -4.67 4.87
N TYR A 24 -1.59 -4.57 4.92
CA TYR A 24 -0.75 -5.07 3.83
C TYR A 24 -0.70 -6.59 3.76
N GLY A 25 -0.62 -7.26 4.90
CA GLY A 25 -0.52 -8.72 4.95
C GLY A 25 -1.83 -9.46 4.71
N GLU A 26 -2.93 -8.96 5.29
CA GLU A 26 -4.21 -9.67 5.24
C GLU A 26 -5.17 -9.05 4.22
N VAL A 27 -5.38 -7.73 4.23
CA VAL A 27 -6.33 -7.11 3.31
C VAL A 27 -5.80 -7.12 1.87
N LEU A 28 -4.56 -6.67 1.67
CA LEU A 28 -3.92 -6.76 0.35
C LEU A 28 -3.36 -8.14 0.04
N GLY A 29 -3.15 -8.98 1.04
CA GLY A 29 -2.64 -10.33 0.85
C GLY A 29 -1.19 -10.40 0.42
N LEU A 30 -0.36 -9.40 0.77
CA LEU A 30 1.05 -9.42 0.41
C LEU A 30 1.82 -10.38 1.31
N LYS A 31 2.79 -11.07 0.72
CA LYS A 31 3.63 -12.00 1.46
C LYS A 31 4.72 -11.25 2.23
N GLN A 32 4.68 -11.35 3.56
CA GLN A 32 5.74 -10.80 4.39
C GLN A 32 7.03 -11.62 4.22
N VAL A 33 8.16 -10.94 4.10
CA VAL A 33 9.48 -11.57 3.98
C VAL A 33 10.37 -11.17 5.16
N PRO A 34 11.35 -12.01 5.54
CA PRO A 34 12.25 -11.69 6.65
C PRO A 34 13.09 -10.45 6.35
N LYS A 35 13.36 -9.68 7.39
CA LYS A 35 14.31 -8.57 7.33
C LYS A 35 15.69 -9.06 7.77
N PRO A 36 16.78 -8.45 7.25
CA PRO A 36 18.11 -8.75 7.76
C PRO A 36 18.20 -8.45 9.28
N ALA A 37 19.03 -9.20 9.98
CA ALA A 37 19.20 -9.01 11.43
C ALA A 37 19.67 -7.59 11.79
N THR A 38 20.34 -6.91 10.87
CA THR A 38 20.83 -5.53 11.06
C THR A 38 19.74 -4.48 10.83
N ALA A 39 18.59 -4.85 10.28
CA ALA A 39 17.49 -3.92 10.04
C ALA A 39 16.74 -3.62 11.34
N ARG A 40 15.97 -2.52 11.35
CA ARG A 40 15.12 -2.17 12.48
C ARG A 40 14.12 -3.30 12.75
N GLN A 41 13.82 -3.56 14.03
CA GLN A 41 12.85 -4.60 14.41
C GLN A 41 11.41 -4.20 14.09
N SER A 42 11.11 -2.89 14.12
CA SER A 42 9.79 -2.39 13.78
C SER A 42 9.54 -2.40 12.27
N GLY A 43 8.28 -2.30 11.87
CA GLY A 43 7.89 -2.33 10.48
C GLY A 43 7.86 -3.75 9.91
N ALA A 44 7.80 -3.84 8.59
CA ALA A 44 7.76 -5.13 7.89
C ALA A 44 8.15 -4.94 6.42
N TRP A 45 8.61 -6.02 5.80
CA TRP A 45 8.90 -6.07 4.37
C TRP A 45 7.97 -7.07 3.71
N TYR A 46 7.44 -6.70 2.55
CA TYR A 46 6.51 -7.53 1.78
C TYR A 46 7.02 -7.69 0.35
N GLN A 47 6.82 -8.88 -0.23
CA GLN A 47 7.20 -9.18 -1.61
C GLN A 47 6.05 -8.89 -2.56
N ILE A 48 6.32 -8.20 -3.66
CA ILE A 48 5.35 -7.92 -4.73
C ILE A 48 6.06 -8.22 -6.06
N GLY A 49 5.81 -9.41 -6.61
CA GLY A 49 6.54 -9.83 -7.80
C GLY A 49 8.04 -9.81 -7.54
N GLU A 50 8.79 -9.08 -8.33
CA GLU A 50 10.24 -8.90 -8.17
C GLU A 50 10.62 -7.71 -7.29
N ASN A 51 9.63 -6.93 -6.86
CA ASN A 51 9.83 -5.73 -6.06
C ASN A 51 9.37 -5.96 -4.62
N GLN A 52 9.59 -5.00 -3.76
CA GLN A 52 9.15 -5.08 -2.37
C GLN A 52 8.45 -3.79 -1.94
N LEU A 53 7.59 -3.91 -0.95
CA LEU A 53 7.08 -2.79 -0.19
C LEU A 53 7.64 -2.90 1.22
N HIS A 54 8.27 -1.83 1.69
CA HIS A 54 8.78 -1.72 3.05
C HIS A 54 7.88 -0.80 3.86
N LEU A 55 7.53 -1.21 5.06
CA LEU A 55 6.79 -0.41 6.03
C LEU A 55 7.75 -0.03 7.15
N SER A 56 7.89 1.27 7.39
CA SER A 56 8.73 1.81 8.46
C SER A 56 7.88 2.58 9.46
N VAL A 57 8.23 2.44 10.74
CA VAL A 57 7.58 3.23 11.80
C VAL A 57 8.29 4.59 11.88
N GLU A 58 7.51 5.66 11.84
CA GLU A 58 8.00 7.03 11.91
C GLU A 58 7.03 7.85 12.74
N ASP A 59 7.51 8.32 13.90
CA ASP A 59 6.67 9.01 14.89
C ASP A 59 6.61 10.54 14.67
N GLU A 60 6.97 11.00 13.47
CA GLU A 60 6.91 12.43 13.16
C GLU A 60 5.49 12.90 12.92
N GLU A 61 5.23 14.17 13.25
CA GLU A 61 3.97 14.81 12.98
C GLU A 61 3.71 14.81 11.48
N ARG A 62 2.52 14.34 11.09
CA ARG A 62 2.14 14.29 9.69
C ARG A 62 1.58 15.63 9.25
N GLY A 63 2.12 16.13 8.15
CA GLY A 63 1.56 17.28 7.46
C GLY A 63 0.25 16.95 6.76
N PRO A 64 -0.29 17.88 5.95
CA PRO A 64 -1.50 17.64 5.18
C PRO A 64 -1.37 16.40 4.30
N LEU A 65 -2.51 15.76 3.98
CA LEU A 65 -2.53 14.57 3.14
C LEU A 65 -1.91 14.88 1.78
N SER A 66 -0.93 14.06 1.40
CA SER A 66 -0.18 14.21 0.16
C SER A 66 -0.84 13.43 -0.97
N SER A 67 -0.65 13.88 -2.20
CA SER A 67 -1.04 13.12 -3.39
C SER A 67 -0.02 12.04 -3.77
N ARG A 68 1.10 11.94 -3.04
CA ARG A 68 2.06 10.85 -3.25
C ARG A 68 1.37 9.52 -3.03
N HIS A 69 1.61 8.56 -3.91
CA HIS A 69 0.94 7.27 -3.81
C HIS A 69 1.75 6.15 -4.46
N VAL A 70 1.42 4.93 -4.04
CA VAL A 70 1.87 3.71 -4.70
C VAL A 70 0.69 3.22 -5.54
N CYS A 71 0.95 2.74 -6.74
CA CYS A 71 -0.08 2.16 -7.60
C CYS A 71 0.13 0.64 -7.68
N PHE A 72 -0.92 -0.12 -7.35
CA PHE A 72 -0.91 -1.58 -7.43
C PHE A 72 -1.80 -2.04 -8.58
N HIS A 73 -1.30 -2.99 -9.37
CA HIS A 73 -2.14 -3.73 -10.31
C HIS A 73 -2.88 -4.84 -9.59
N VAL A 74 -4.17 -4.98 -9.89
CA VAL A 74 -4.98 -6.13 -9.46
C VAL A 74 -5.57 -6.79 -10.69
N SER A 75 -5.86 -8.08 -10.60
CA SER A 75 -6.46 -8.81 -11.72
C SER A 75 -7.95 -8.50 -11.91
N ASP A 76 -8.65 -8.20 -10.82
CA ASP A 76 -10.08 -7.92 -10.81
C ASP A 76 -10.40 -6.78 -9.84
N LEU A 77 -10.78 -5.64 -10.39
CA LEU A 77 -11.04 -4.43 -9.61
C LEU A 77 -12.30 -4.57 -8.74
N VAL A 78 -13.32 -5.28 -9.22
CA VAL A 78 -14.56 -5.51 -8.47
C VAL A 78 -14.29 -6.38 -7.25
N GLU A 79 -13.51 -7.44 -7.41
CA GLU A 79 -13.09 -8.29 -6.30
C GLU A 79 -12.28 -7.49 -5.27
N ALA A 80 -11.35 -6.67 -5.74
CA ALA A 80 -10.55 -5.81 -4.87
C ALA A 80 -11.43 -4.83 -4.09
N GLU A 81 -12.38 -4.19 -4.77
CA GLU A 81 -13.31 -3.26 -4.13
C GLU A 81 -14.11 -3.95 -3.02
N ASN A 82 -14.65 -5.15 -3.30
CA ASN A 82 -15.41 -5.90 -2.31
C ASN A 82 -14.55 -6.25 -1.09
N LYS A 83 -13.31 -6.67 -1.33
CA LYS A 83 -12.38 -7.01 -0.25
C LYS A 83 -12.06 -5.80 0.64
N PHE A 84 -11.85 -4.64 0.04
CA PHE A 84 -11.63 -3.41 0.80
C PHE A 84 -12.87 -3.02 1.61
N ARG A 85 -14.06 -3.08 1.00
CA ARG A 85 -15.31 -2.76 1.71
C ARG A 85 -15.55 -3.70 2.88
N ASP A 86 -15.32 -5.00 2.70
CA ASP A 86 -15.46 -5.99 3.76
C ASP A 86 -14.50 -5.73 4.92
N ALA A 87 -13.35 -5.15 4.62
CA ALA A 87 -12.35 -4.77 5.63
C ALA A 87 -12.61 -3.39 6.24
N GLY A 88 -13.68 -2.70 5.85
CA GLY A 88 -14.01 -1.37 6.35
C GLY A 88 -13.16 -0.26 5.76
N VAL A 89 -12.51 -0.49 4.64
CA VAL A 89 -11.66 0.51 3.97
C VAL A 89 -12.53 1.36 3.05
N GLU A 90 -12.41 2.69 3.17
CA GLU A 90 -13.13 3.63 2.33
C GLU A 90 -12.57 3.62 0.90
N ILE A 91 -13.45 3.57 -0.08
CA ILE A 91 -13.11 3.65 -1.50
C ILE A 91 -13.30 5.08 -1.98
N ASN A 92 -12.25 5.65 -2.57
CA ASN A 92 -12.30 6.97 -3.17
C ASN A 92 -12.33 6.83 -4.69
N SER A 93 -13.40 7.34 -5.31
CA SER A 93 -13.59 7.25 -6.75
C SER A 93 -12.54 8.04 -7.51
N ASP A 94 -12.27 7.61 -8.75
CA ASP A 94 -11.37 8.31 -9.65
C ASP A 94 -12.06 9.59 -10.16
N ALA A 95 -11.58 10.75 -9.70
CA ALA A 95 -12.12 12.05 -10.09
C ALA A 95 -11.64 12.49 -11.49
N ARG A 96 -10.63 11.82 -12.04
CA ARG A 96 -10.03 12.16 -13.35
C ARG A 96 -9.85 10.90 -14.17
N PRO A 97 -10.96 10.30 -14.67
CA PRO A 97 -10.87 9.04 -15.40
C PRO A 97 -9.95 9.12 -16.60
N ILE A 98 -9.19 8.06 -16.81
CA ILE A 98 -8.35 7.88 -17.99
C ILE A 98 -9.00 6.83 -18.87
N ALA A 99 -9.21 7.15 -20.14
CA ALA A 99 -9.85 6.23 -21.08
C ALA A 99 -9.13 4.88 -21.11
N GLY A 100 -9.89 3.79 -21.00
CA GLY A 100 -9.36 2.44 -21.03
C GLY A 100 -8.70 1.98 -19.74
N THR A 101 -8.76 2.78 -18.67
CA THR A 101 -8.18 2.45 -17.37
C THR A 101 -9.27 2.44 -16.30
N LEU A 102 -9.37 1.34 -15.55
CA LEU A 102 -10.29 1.23 -14.42
C LEU A 102 -9.44 1.29 -13.14
N ARG A 103 -9.78 2.23 -12.26
CA ARG A 103 -9.04 2.43 -11.02
C ARG A 103 -9.87 3.09 -9.94
N PHE A 104 -9.44 2.92 -8.70
CA PHE A 104 -9.90 3.72 -7.56
C PHE A 104 -8.73 3.95 -6.60
N TYR A 105 -8.99 4.72 -5.55
CA TYR A 105 -7.99 5.03 -4.53
C TYR A 105 -8.48 4.60 -3.16
N VAL A 106 -7.55 4.16 -2.32
CA VAL A 106 -7.79 3.88 -0.90
C VAL A 106 -6.65 4.49 -0.10
N ARG A 107 -6.80 4.54 1.23
CA ARG A 107 -5.71 4.89 2.12
C ARG A 107 -5.44 3.73 3.06
N ASP A 108 -4.16 3.47 3.33
CA ASP A 108 -3.81 2.52 4.37
C ASP A 108 -4.09 3.15 5.75
N PRO A 109 -4.03 2.37 6.85
CA PRO A 109 -4.32 2.92 8.17
C PRO A 109 -3.40 4.08 8.57
N GLY A 110 -2.20 4.13 8.04
CA GLY A 110 -1.25 5.22 8.27
C GLY A 110 -1.53 6.47 7.46
N GLY A 111 -2.53 6.45 6.55
CA GLY A 111 -2.90 7.59 5.72
C GLY A 111 -2.19 7.65 4.37
N ASN A 112 -1.37 6.66 4.03
CA ASN A 112 -0.73 6.62 2.72
C ASN A 112 -1.77 6.36 1.63
N GLN A 113 -1.73 7.15 0.55
CA GLN A 113 -2.63 6.97 -0.58
C GLN A 113 -2.15 5.81 -1.45
N LEU A 114 -3.08 4.98 -1.86
CA LEU A 114 -2.84 3.87 -2.78
C LEU A 114 -3.79 3.97 -3.96
N GLU A 115 -3.27 3.78 -5.15
CA GLU A 115 -4.06 3.65 -6.36
C GLU A 115 -4.18 2.17 -6.68
N ILE A 116 -5.39 1.73 -6.97
CA ILE A 116 -5.67 0.33 -7.32
C ILE A 116 -6.16 0.33 -8.76
N VAL A 117 -5.44 -0.32 -9.64
CA VAL A 117 -5.73 -0.32 -11.07
C VAL A 117 -5.84 -1.75 -11.59
N GLN A 118 -6.83 -1.98 -12.46
CA GLN A 118 -6.98 -3.29 -13.08
C GLN A 118 -6.04 -3.39 -14.28
N ALA A 119 -5.26 -4.46 -14.30
CA ALA A 119 -4.46 -4.81 -15.46
C ALA A 119 -5.39 -5.17 -16.62
N LYS A 120 -5.06 -4.69 -17.78
CA LYS A 120 -5.81 -5.04 -19.01
C LYS A 120 -5.33 -6.35 -19.57
#